data_9224e6fc9205d21b681c63958f28a6d2
#
_entry.id   9224e6fc9205d21b681c63958f28a6d2
#
_cell.length_a   1.000
_cell.length_b   1.000
_cell.length_c   1.000
_cell.angle_alpha   90.00
_cell.angle_beta   90.00
_cell.angle_gamma   90.00
#
_symmetry.space_group_name_H-M   'P 1'
#
loop_
_entity.id
_entity.type
_entity.pdbx_description
1 polymer ?
#
loop_
_entity_poly.entity_id
_entity_poly.type
_entity_poly.pdbx_seq_one_letter_code
_entity_poly.pdbx_strand_id
1 'polypeptide(L)'
;LKKLGLFVDVQNIYYTTRDAYGRSFDYRAFWQHLKSQGDIVIANAYAIERNHEAQKKFQSALRHMGFEVKLKPYIQRSDGSSKGDWDVGITIDIMASVAAVDEVVLLSGDGDFALLLEHIRDHHQTQSHVYGVPDLTANALINAATEYTPIHPKWLQS
;
A
#
# COMPACT_ATOMS: atom_id res chain seq x y z
N LEU A 1 4.11 -4.44 22.07
CA LEU A 1 3.77 -4.78 20.68
C LEU A 1 4.48 -3.83 19.71
N LYS A 2 4.93 -4.39 18.60
CA LYS A 2 5.50 -3.61 17.51
C LYS A 2 4.44 -2.68 16.93
N LYS A 3 4.79 -1.40 16.76
CA LYS A 3 3.88 -0.41 16.17
C LYS A 3 4.05 -0.39 14.67
N LEU A 4 2.96 -0.61 13.95
CA LEU A 4 2.95 -0.74 12.50
C LEU A 4 2.25 0.46 11.85
N GLY A 5 2.84 0.98 10.78
CA GLY A 5 2.20 1.93 9.90
C GLY A 5 1.92 1.25 8.58
N LEU A 6 0.65 1.17 8.18
CA LEU A 6 0.21 0.50 6.96
C LEU A 6 -0.11 1.53 5.88
N PHE A 7 0.54 1.37 4.73
CA PHE A 7 0.37 2.28 3.58
C PHE A 7 0.05 1.46 2.35
N VAL A 8 -1.12 1.68 1.76
CA VAL A 8 -1.60 0.88 0.64
C VAL A 8 -1.73 1.72 -0.61
N ASP A 9 -0.95 1.37 -1.63
CA ASP A 9 -1.08 1.90 -2.99
C ASP A 9 -2.22 1.14 -3.67
N VAL A 10 -3.45 1.63 -3.49
CA VAL A 10 -4.67 0.89 -3.88
C VAL A 10 -4.67 0.56 -5.37
N GLN A 11 -4.28 1.52 -6.22
CA GLN A 11 -4.30 1.31 -7.66
C GLN A 11 -3.29 0.24 -8.08
N ASN A 12 -2.07 0.29 -7.55
CA ASN A 12 -1.04 -0.70 -7.85
C ASN A 12 -1.49 -2.10 -7.42
N ILE A 13 -2.02 -2.24 -6.21
CA ILE A 13 -2.49 -3.52 -5.69
C ILE A 13 -3.68 -4.04 -6.51
N TYR A 14 -4.60 -3.16 -6.91
CA TYR A 14 -5.74 -3.55 -7.73
C TYR A 14 -5.28 -4.14 -9.06
N TYR A 15 -4.41 -3.43 -9.77
CA TYR A 15 -3.96 -3.88 -11.10
C TYR A 15 -3.07 -5.11 -11.02
N THR A 16 -2.17 -5.19 -10.05
CA THR A 16 -1.24 -6.32 -9.96
C THR A 16 -1.93 -7.62 -9.54
N THR A 17 -2.86 -7.56 -8.60
CA THR A 17 -3.60 -8.76 -8.17
C THR A 17 -4.55 -9.23 -9.27
N ARG A 18 -5.20 -8.29 -9.96
CA ARG A 18 -6.08 -8.62 -11.08
C ARG A 18 -5.30 -9.24 -12.22
N ASP A 19 -4.15 -8.66 -12.57
CA ASP A 19 -3.34 -9.12 -13.68
C ASP A 19 -2.76 -10.51 -13.43
N ALA A 20 -2.23 -10.74 -12.24
CA ALA A 20 -1.57 -12.01 -11.91
C ALA A 20 -2.54 -13.13 -11.53
N TYR A 21 -3.64 -12.79 -10.85
CA TYR A 21 -4.52 -13.79 -10.23
C TYR A 21 -5.97 -13.73 -10.70
N GLY A 22 -6.37 -12.67 -11.41
CA GLY A 22 -7.77 -12.47 -11.79
C GLY A 22 -8.70 -12.28 -10.60
N ARG A 23 -8.17 -11.88 -9.44
CA ARG A 23 -8.91 -11.77 -8.19
C ARG A 23 -8.55 -10.46 -7.50
N SER A 24 -9.50 -9.89 -6.77
CA SER A 24 -9.28 -8.67 -5.99
C SER A 24 -8.61 -8.96 -4.65
N PHE A 25 -7.88 -8.00 -4.14
CA PHE A 25 -7.25 -8.10 -2.84
C PHE A 25 -8.31 -8.05 -1.73
N ASP A 26 -8.19 -8.91 -0.74
CA ASP A 26 -9.08 -8.97 0.42
C ASP A 26 -8.46 -8.18 1.58
N TYR A 27 -8.84 -6.91 1.70
CA TYR A 27 -8.30 -6.01 2.71
C TYR A 27 -8.61 -6.47 4.13
N ARG A 28 -9.80 -7.04 4.36
CA ARG A 28 -10.19 -7.52 5.69
C ARG A 28 -9.33 -8.69 6.14
N ALA A 29 -9.10 -9.65 5.25
CA ALA A 29 -8.24 -10.81 5.55
C ALA A 29 -6.81 -10.34 5.84
N PHE A 30 -6.29 -9.41 5.05
CA PHE A 30 -4.96 -8.87 5.25
C PHE A 30 -4.86 -8.09 6.57
N TRP A 31 -5.86 -7.29 6.90
CA TRP A 31 -5.90 -6.54 8.16
C TRP A 31 -5.80 -7.48 9.36
N GLN A 32 -6.54 -8.59 9.33
CA GLN A 32 -6.49 -9.59 10.40
C GLN A 32 -5.10 -10.22 10.50
N HIS A 33 -4.48 -10.52 9.37
CA HIS A 33 -3.12 -11.02 9.35
C HIS A 33 -2.16 -10.00 9.99
N LEU A 34 -2.25 -8.75 9.59
CA LEU A 34 -1.34 -7.72 10.07
C LEU A 34 -1.52 -7.46 11.56
N LYS A 35 -2.74 -7.52 12.06
CA LYS A 35 -3.02 -7.39 13.51
C LYS A 35 -2.32 -8.47 14.33
N SER A 36 -2.08 -9.65 13.74
CA SER A 36 -1.36 -10.71 14.44
C SER A 36 0.15 -10.42 14.52
N GLN A 37 0.65 -9.49 13.72
CA GLN A 37 2.06 -9.13 13.67
C GLN A 37 2.40 -7.97 14.60
N GLY A 38 1.44 -7.13 14.93
CA GLY A 38 1.68 -5.97 15.78
C GLY A 38 0.45 -5.09 15.91
N ASP A 39 0.68 -3.87 16.39
CA ASP A 39 -0.37 -2.88 16.61
C ASP A 39 -0.40 -1.89 15.44
N ILE A 40 -1.49 -1.87 14.69
CA ILE A 40 -1.66 -0.96 13.54
C ILE A 40 -2.04 0.42 14.09
N VAL A 41 -1.05 1.32 14.18
CA VAL A 41 -1.28 2.66 14.73
C VAL A 41 -1.56 3.70 13.65
N ILE A 42 -1.15 3.44 12.41
CA ILE A 42 -1.43 4.26 11.24
C ILE A 42 -1.86 3.32 10.12
N ALA A 43 -2.93 3.67 9.41
CA ALA A 43 -3.38 2.90 8.25
C ALA A 43 -3.94 3.86 7.21
N ASN A 44 -3.24 4.02 6.10
CA ASN A 44 -3.61 4.90 5.01
C ASN A 44 -3.82 4.10 3.72
N ALA A 45 -4.90 4.37 3.03
CA ALA A 45 -5.18 3.81 1.70
C ALA A 45 -5.27 4.96 0.71
N TYR A 46 -4.51 4.87 -0.37
CA TYR A 46 -4.35 5.93 -1.37
C TYR A 46 -5.04 5.51 -2.65
N ALA A 47 -6.10 6.19 -3.02
CA ALA A 47 -6.94 5.83 -4.16
C ALA A 47 -7.21 7.01 -5.06
N ILE A 48 -7.69 6.71 -6.27
CA ILE A 48 -8.12 7.73 -7.23
C ILE A 48 -9.63 7.82 -7.14
N GLU A 49 -10.13 9.05 -7.02
CA GLU A 49 -11.55 9.29 -6.94
C GLU A 49 -12.19 9.08 -8.31
N ARG A 50 -13.11 8.12 -8.38
CA ARG A 50 -13.97 7.90 -9.54
C ARG A 50 -15.40 7.91 -9.04
N ASN A 51 -16.29 8.52 -9.82
CA ASN A 51 -17.67 8.76 -9.39
C ASN A 51 -18.54 7.53 -9.62
N HIS A 52 -18.23 6.40 -8.99
CA HIS A 52 -18.97 5.14 -9.08
C HIS A 52 -19.44 4.66 -7.72
N GLU A 53 -20.64 4.09 -7.66
CA GLU A 53 -21.22 3.56 -6.43
C GLU A 53 -20.36 2.46 -5.81
N ALA A 54 -19.82 1.55 -6.63
CA ALA A 54 -18.96 0.47 -6.16
C ALA A 54 -17.70 1.02 -5.47
N GLN A 55 -17.14 2.10 -6.00
CA GLN A 55 -15.98 2.76 -5.43
C GLN A 55 -16.31 3.38 -4.07
N LYS A 56 -17.46 4.01 -3.95
CA LYS A 56 -17.90 4.62 -2.68
C LYS A 56 -18.11 3.56 -1.60
N LYS A 57 -18.69 2.42 -1.96
CA LYS A 57 -18.86 1.29 -1.03
C LYS A 57 -17.53 0.73 -0.57
N PHE A 58 -16.59 0.58 -1.51
CA PHE A 58 -15.25 0.11 -1.21
C PHE A 58 -14.53 1.06 -0.24
N GLN A 59 -14.58 2.36 -0.50
CA GLN A 59 -13.97 3.36 0.38
C GLN A 59 -14.60 3.36 1.76
N SER A 60 -15.92 3.25 1.84
CA SER A 60 -16.65 3.14 3.11
C SER A 60 -16.20 1.92 3.91
N ALA A 61 -16.05 0.78 3.24
CA ALA A 61 -15.60 -0.46 3.88
C ALA A 61 -14.19 -0.30 4.46
N LEU A 62 -13.29 0.36 3.72
CA LEU A 62 -11.95 0.63 4.23
C LEU A 62 -11.98 1.53 5.46
N ARG A 63 -12.80 2.58 5.44
CA ARG A 63 -12.94 3.47 6.60
C ARG A 63 -13.47 2.74 7.83
N HIS A 64 -14.41 1.84 7.64
CA HIS A 64 -14.96 1.02 8.73
C HIS A 64 -13.92 0.08 9.33
N MET A 65 -12.96 -0.38 8.55
CA MET A 65 -11.87 -1.20 9.07
C MET A 65 -10.88 -0.42 9.92
N GLY A 66 -10.75 0.89 9.67
CA GLY A 66 -9.79 1.74 10.36
C GLY A 66 -8.82 2.49 9.44
N PHE A 67 -8.99 2.38 8.12
CA PHE A 67 -8.17 3.15 7.18
C PHE A 67 -8.60 4.60 7.09
N GLU A 68 -7.60 5.48 6.99
CA GLU A 68 -7.81 6.80 6.43
C GLU A 68 -7.67 6.67 4.92
N VAL A 69 -8.75 6.99 4.20
CA VAL A 69 -8.77 6.88 2.73
C VAL A 69 -8.44 8.25 2.15
N LYS A 70 -7.35 8.31 1.41
CA LYS A 70 -6.90 9.53 0.74
C LYS A 70 -7.20 9.44 -0.74
N LEU A 71 -7.84 10.47 -1.28
CA LEU A 71 -8.34 10.46 -2.65
C LEU A 71 -7.71 11.58 -3.45
N LYS A 72 -7.37 11.27 -4.71
CA LYS A 72 -7.02 12.26 -5.73
C LYS A 72 -8.07 12.22 -6.83
N PRO A 73 -8.39 13.37 -7.45
CA PRO A 73 -9.25 13.38 -8.62
C PRO A 73 -8.63 12.58 -9.76
N TYR A 74 -9.46 11.90 -10.53
CA TYR A 74 -9.02 11.26 -11.77
C TYR A 74 -8.76 12.36 -12.81
N ILE A 75 -7.54 12.41 -13.33
CA ILE A 75 -7.15 13.38 -14.36
C ILE A 75 -6.67 12.61 -15.57
N GLN A 76 -7.35 12.81 -16.73
CA GLN A 76 -6.91 12.27 -17.99
C GLN A 76 -6.21 13.39 -18.77
N ARG A 77 -4.99 13.13 -19.22
CA ARG A 77 -4.21 14.10 -19.98
C ARG A 77 -4.66 14.13 -21.45
N SER A 78 -4.34 15.23 -22.12
CA SER A 78 -4.72 15.42 -23.54
C SER A 78 -4.09 14.40 -24.48
N ASP A 79 -3.00 13.76 -24.08
CA ASP A 79 -2.32 12.70 -24.85
C ASP A 79 -2.94 11.31 -24.62
N GLY A 80 -4.02 11.21 -23.87
CA GLY A 80 -4.68 9.96 -23.56
C GLY A 80 -4.16 9.27 -22.32
N SER A 81 -3.04 9.73 -21.72
CA SER A 81 -2.53 9.16 -20.47
C SER A 81 -3.31 9.68 -19.27
N SER A 82 -3.29 8.93 -18.18
CA SER A 82 -3.91 9.36 -16.94
C SER A 82 -2.82 9.64 -15.90
N LYS A 83 -3.06 10.65 -15.06
CA LYS A 83 -2.19 10.95 -13.93
C LYS A 83 -2.90 10.49 -12.66
N GLY A 84 -2.35 9.49 -11.99
CA GLY A 84 -3.05 8.92 -10.86
C GLY A 84 -2.18 8.24 -9.83
N ASP A 85 -0.85 8.41 -9.89
CA ASP A 85 -0.04 7.81 -8.84
C ASP A 85 0.00 8.69 -7.59
N TRP A 86 0.23 8.03 -6.47
CA TRP A 86 0.33 8.65 -5.16
C TRP A 86 1.77 8.62 -4.61
N ASP A 87 2.77 8.41 -5.47
CA ASP A 87 4.15 8.16 -5.03
C ASP A 87 4.67 9.25 -4.10
N VAL A 88 4.48 10.52 -4.47
CA VAL A 88 4.91 11.64 -3.63
C VAL A 88 4.12 11.70 -2.34
N GLY A 89 2.80 11.55 -2.40
CA GLY A 89 1.94 11.60 -1.22
C GLY A 89 2.24 10.48 -0.23
N ILE A 90 2.42 9.26 -0.73
CA ILE A 90 2.79 8.12 0.10
C ILE A 90 4.16 8.37 0.75
N THR A 91 5.12 8.87 -0.03
CA THR A 91 6.46 9.17 0.48
C THR A 91 6.42 10.20 1.61
N ILE A 92 5.67 11.28 1.43
CA ILE A 92 5.53 12.33 2.46
C ILE A 92 4.93 11.73 3.74
N ASP A 93 3.87 10.94 3.60
CA ASP A 93 3.18 10.37 4.77
C ASP A 93 4.04 9.33 5.49
N ILE A 94 4.78 8.50 4.75
CA ILE A 94 5.71 7.56 5.37
C ILE A 94 6.81 8.31 6.14
N MET A 95 7.39 9.35 5.55
CA MET A 95 8.41 10.14 6.22
C MET A 95 7.88 10.80 7.49
N ALA A 96 6.63 11.26 7.45
CA ALA A 96 5.99 11.86 8.63
C ALA A 96 5.71 10.84 9.74
N SER A 97 5.65 9.55 9.40
CA SER A 97 5.26 8.50 10.35
C SER A 97 6.44 7.83 11.07
N VAL A 98 7.67 8.00 10.58
CA VAL A 98 8.82 7.20 11.07
C VAL A 98 9.07 7.35 12.57
N ALA A 99 8.72 8.48 13.15
CA ALA A 99 8.88 8.68 14.59
C ALA A 99 7.82 7.96 15.42
N ALA A 100 6.70 7.58 14.81
CA ALA A 100 5.55 7.00 15.50
C ALA A 100 5.43 5.49 15.33
N VAL A 101 6.20 4.89 14.42
CA VAL A 101 6.08 3.45 14.11
C VAL A 101 7.44 2.75 14.22
N ASP A 102 7.40 1.46 14.50
CA ASP A 102 8.59 0.61 14.49
C ASP A 102 8.83 0.04 13.11
N GLU A 103 7.77 -0.17 12.35
CA GLU A 103 7.85 -0.77 11.03
C GLU A 103 6.84 -0.13 10.09
N VAL A 104 7.31 0.20 8.90
CA VAL A 104 6.45 0.65 7.80
C VAL A 104 6.07 -0.57 6.96
N VAL A 105 4.77 -0.80 6.81
CA VAL A 105 4.23 -1.87 5.96
C VAL A 105 3.70 -1.22 4.70
N LEU A 106 4.30 -1.56 3.56
CA LEU A 106 3.95 -0.98 2.27
C LEU A 106 3.36 -2.05 1.35
N LEU A 107 2.14 -1.82 0.89
CA LEU A 107 1.49 -2.64 -0.14
C LEU A 107 1.63 -1.95 -1.48
N SER A 108 2.64 -2.31 -2.23
CA SER A 108 2.93 -1.81 -3.59
C SER A 108 4.04 -2.66 -4.22
N GLY A 109 4.06 -2.68 -5.54
CA GLY A 109 5.17 -3.27 -6.29
C GLY A 109 6.05 -2.23 -6.97
N ASP A 110 5.80 -0.94 -6.72
CA ASP A 110 6.47 0.15 -7.43
C ASP A 110 7.90 0.35 -6.95
N GLY A 111 8.85 0.18 -7.87
CA GLY A 111 10.27 0.33 -7.57
C GLY A 111 10.70 1.74 -7.18
N ASP A 112 9.88 2.74 -7.48
CA ASP A 112 10.18 4.13 -7.11
C ASP A 112 10.27 4.32 -5.60
N PHE A 113 9.64 3.42 -4.82
CA PHE A 113 9.71 3.48 -3.36
C PHE A 113 11.01 2.91 -2.77
N ALA A 114 11.87 2.28 -3.59
CA ALA A 114 13.11 1.68 -3.10
C ALA A 114 13.99 2.70 -2.38
N LEU A 115 14.16 3.88 -2.98
CA LEU A 115 14.97 4.95 -2.40
C LEU A 115 14.43 5.38 -1.03
N LEU A 116 13.10 5.47 -0.90
CA LEU A 116 12.45 5.83 0.36
C LEU A 116 12.75 4.79 1.44
N LEU A 117 12.64 3.51 1.11
CA LEU A 117 12.87 2.45 2.10
C LEU A 117 14.32 2.41 2.56
N GLU A 118 15.26 2.64 1.65
CA GLU A 118 16.68 2.77 2.00
C GLU A 118 16.90 3.96 2.94
N HIS A 119 16.26 5.08 2.64
CA HIS A 119 16.39 6.30 3.43
C HIS A 119 15.89 6.13 4.86
N ILE A 120 14.69 5.55 5.04
CA ILE A 120 14.15 5.37 6.40
C ILE A 120 14.94 4.34 7.20
N ARG A 121 15.51 3.33 6.53
CA ARG A 121 16.41 2.38 7.18
C ARG A 121 17.69 3.06 7.67
N ASP A 122 18.35 3.82 6.79
CA ASP A 122 19.68 4.35 7.05
C ASP A 122 19.68 5.60 7.93
N HIS A 123 18.65 6.42 7.84
CA HIS A 123 18.58 7.72 8.52
C HIS A 123 17.58 7.76 9.69
N HIS A 124 16.67 6.81 9.77
CA HIS A 124 15.64 6.79 10.81
C HIS A 124 15.58 5.48 11.57
N GLN A 125 16.42 4.50 11.21
CA GLN A 125 16.44 3.17 11.82
C GLN A 125 15.06 2.52 11.85
N THR A 126 14.27 2.78 10.80
CA THR A 126 12.91 2.26 10.68
C THR A 126 12.92 1.06 9.73
N GLN A 127 12.34 -0.05 10.18
CA GLN A 127 12.20 -1.25 9.36
C GLN A 127 11.05 -1.09 8.37
N SER A 128 11.13 -1.83 7.26
CA SER A 128 10.07 -1.85 6.27
C SER A 128 9.72 -3.28 5.88
N HIS A 129 8.43 -3.52 5.63
CA HIS A 129 7.93 -4.80 5.16
C HIS A 129 7.06 -4.54 3.93
N VAL A 130 7.49 -5.04 2.79
CA VAL A 130 6.78 -4.88 1.53
C VAL A 130 5.96 -6.14 1.25
N TYR A 131 4.70 -5.96 0.87
CA TYR A 131 3.84 -7.01 0.36
C TYR A 131 3.47 -6.66 -1.08
N GLY A 132 3.69 -7.57 -2.00
CA GLY A 132 3.40 -7.34 -3.40
C GLY A 132 3.23 -8.63 -4.18
N VAL A 133 2.83 -8.49 -5.44
CA VAL A 133 2.73 -9.62 -6.36
C VAL A 133 4.13 -9.92 -6.90
N PRO A 134 4.65 -11.15 -6.73
CA PRO A 134 6.07 -11.44 -7.00
C PRO A 134 6.57 -10.99 -8.37
N ASP A 135 5.86 -11.34 -9.44
CA ASP A 135 6.30 -11.02 -10.79
C ASP A 135 6.06 -9.56 -11.19
N LEU A 136 5.32 -8.82 -10.37
CA LEU A 136 4.95 -7.43 -10.62
C LEU A 136 5.49 -6.49 -9.53
N THR A 137 6.44 -6.98 -8.74
CA THR A 137 7.14 -6.17 -7.74
C THR A 137 8.58 -5.97 -8.22
N ALA A 138 9.02 -4.72 -8.30
CA ALA A 138 10.36 -4.39 -8.76
C ALA A 138 11.42 -4.99 -7.83
N ASN A 139 12.46 -5.58 -8.40
CA ASN A 139 13.56 -6.17 -7.62
C ASN A 139 14.23 -5.13 -6.72
N ALA A 140 14.36 -3.89 -7.18
CA ALA A 140 14.93 -2.81 -6.38
C ALA A 140 14.13 -2.60 -5.08
N LEU A 141 12.80 -2.72 -5.15
CA LEU A 141 11.94 -2.56 -3.98
C LEU A 141 12.10 -3.73 -3.02
N ILE A 142 12.12 -4.95 -3.55
CA ILE A 142 12.34 -6.16 -2.75
C ILE A 142 13.68 -6.07 -1.99
N ASN A 143 14.72 -5.63 -2.69
CA ASN A 143 16.06 -5.53 -2.10
C ASN A 143 16.18 -4.42 -1.07
N ALA A 144 15.43 -3.34 -1.21
CA ALA A 144 15.44 -2.21 -0.28
C ALA A 144 14.65 -2.49 1.00
N ALA A 145 13.66 -3.39 0.95
CA ALA A 145 12.82 -3.72 2.09
C ALA A 145 13.59 -4.53 3.13
N THR A 146 13.29 -4.30 4.41
CA THR A 146 13.83 -5.15 5.48
C THR A 146 13.30 -6.56 5.31
N GLU A 147 12.03 -6.70 4.95
CA GLU A 147 11.39 -7.98 4.66
C GLU A 147 10.43 -7.81 3.49
N TYR A 148 10.34 -8.83 2.64
CA TYR A 148 9.37 -8.89 1.55
C TYR A 148 8.57 -10.17 1.65
N THR A 149 7.25 -10.06 1.55
CA THR A 149 6.35 -11.21 1.55
C THR A 149 5.45 -11.16 0.32
N PRO A 150 5.44 -12.20 -0.51
CA PRO A 150 4.48 -12.29 -1.61
C PRO A 150 3.05 -12.30 -1.09
N ILE A 151 2.14 -11.66 -1.83
CA ILE A 151 0.72 -11.70 -1.48
C ILE A 151 0.23 -13.15 -1.54
N HIS A 152 -0.27 -13.62 -0.40
CA HIS A 152 -0.75 -15.00 -0.27
C HIS A 152 -2.18 -15.09 -0.84
N PRO A 153 -2.55 -16.25 -1.47
CA PRO A 153 -3.91 -16.43 -1.99
C PRO A 153 -5.03 -16.22 -0.96
N LYS A 154 -4.79 -16.47 0.32
CA LYS A 154 -5.79 -16.23 1.38
C LYS A 154 -6.11 -14.75 1.58
N TRP A 155 -5.30 -13.85 1.02
CA TRP A 155 -5.56 -12.41 1.05
C TRP A 155 -6.21 -11.93 -0.25
N LEU A 156 -6.71 -12.83 -1.05
CA LEU A 156 -7.44 -12.54 -2.28
C LEU A 156 -8.89 -12.95 -2.11
N GLN A 157 -9.80 -12.21 -2.74
CA GLN A 157 -11.22 -12.54 -2.75
C GLN A 157 -11.45 -13.82 -3.53
N SER A 158 -12.36 -14.63 -3.08
CA SER A 158 -12.71 -15.89 -3.76
C SER A 158 -13.55 -15.67 -5.02
#